data_85a3cbc1116d7969652d45f66a029a4f
#
_entry.id   85a3cbc1116d7969652d45f66a029a4f
#
_cell.length_a   1.000
_cell.length_b   1.000
_cell.length_c   1.000
_cell.angle_alpha   90.00
_cell.angle_beta   90.00
_cell.angle_gamma   90.00
#
_symmetry.space_group_name_H-M   'P 1'
#
loop_
_entity.id
_entity.type
_entity.pdbx_description
1 polymer ?
#
loop_
_entity_poly.entity_id
_entity_poly.type
_entity_poly.pdbx_seq_one_letter_code
_entity_poly.pdbx_strand_id
1 'polypeptide(L)'
;MEQNIHIEIAESCIRCGKCARVCPFEILVQEQPGAPIELKHPESCIRCGHCVAVCPTDSVIHNLFPADKVHPIDYTQMPTPEQVLLLCRARRSNRAITSRPVPPETLDQILEAA
;
A
#
# COMPACT_ATOMS: atom_id res chain seq x y z
N MET A 1 15.98 -13.71 -5.46
CA MET A 1 16.12 -12.81 -6.63
C MET A 1 15.80 -11.40 -6.18
N GLU A 2 16.76 -10.51 -6.22
CA GLU A 2 16.49 -9.08 -5.98
C GLU A 2 15.67 -8.56 -7.15
N GLN A 3 14.40 -8.30 -6.90
CA GLN A 3 13.58 -7.58 -7.87
C GLN A 3 14.09 -6.13 -7.88
N ASN A 4 14.67 -5.73 -9.00
CA ASN A 4 15.14 -4.37 -9.19
C ASN A 4 13.98 -3.39 -9.02
N ILE A 5 14.09 -2.47 -8.07
CA ILE A 5 13.07 -1.45 -7.83
C ILE A 5 13.13 -0.42 -8.95
N HIS A 6 12.00 -0.21 -9.59
CA HIS A 6 11.82 0.84 -10.59
C HIS A 6 10.65 1.74 -10.19
N ILE A 7 10.96 3.01 -10.02
CA ILE A 7 9.98 4.05 -9.68
C ILE A 7 10.12 5.17 -10.69
N GLU A 8 8.99 5.66 -11.19
CA GLU A 8 8.94 6.75 -12.15
C GLU A 8 7.81 7.71 -11.75
N ILE A 9 7.99 8.99 -12.03
CA ILE A 9 6.97 10.02 -11.87
C ILE A 9 6.45 10.41 -13.24
N ALA A 10 5.19 10.13 -13.50
CA ALA A 10 4.54 10.43 -14.77
C ALA A 10 4.32 11.94 -14.97
N GLU A 11 4.15 12.35 -16.24
CA GLU A 11 3.89 13.74 -16.61
C GLU A 11 2.58 14.30 -16.01
N SER A 12 1.62 13.42 -15.65
CA SER A 12 0.38 13.76 -14.96
C SER A 12 0.58 14.27 -13.53
N CYS A 13 1.81 14.25 -13.02
CA CYS A 13 2.13 14.67 -11.65
C CYS A 13 1.82 16.16 -11.43
N ILE A 14 0.94 16.45 -10.46
CA ILE A 14 0.56 17.82 -10.07
C ILE A 14 1.50 18.44 -9.03
N ARG A 15 2.60 17.80 -8.71
CA ARG A 15 3.63 18.30 -7.78
C ARG A 15 3.11 18.64 -6.38
N CYS A 16 2.11 17.91 -5.90
CA CYS A 16 1.49 18.14 -4.59
C CYS A 16 2.37 17.73 -3.39
N GLY A 17 3.44 16.98 -3.61
CA GLY A 17 4.41 16.57 -2.59
C GLY A 17 3.90 15.49 -1.62
N LYS A 18 2.71 14.94 -1.79
CA LYS A 18 2.16 13.91 -0.87
C LYS A 18 3.05 12.68 -0.80
N CYS A 19 3.50 12.17 -1.96
CA CYS A 19 4.37 10.99 -2.02
C CYS A 19 5.71 11.20 -1.31
N ALA A 20 6.29 12.40 -1.40
CA ALA A 20 7.52 12.74 -0.68
C ALA A 20 7.31 12.78 0.84
N ARG A 21 6.16 13.28 1.31
CA ARG A 21 5.84 13.37 2.74
C ARG A 21 5.56 12.03 3.41
N VAL A 22 5.07 11.04 2.65
CA VAL A 22 4.75 9.71 3.21
C VAL A 22 5.88 8.71 3.08
N CYS A 23 6.93 9.02 2.32
CA CYS A 23 8.05 8.11 2.14
C CYS A 23 8.94 8.09 3.40
N PRO A 24 8.99 6.99 4.17
CA PRO A 24 9.75 6.94 5.41
C PRO A 24 11.27 6.93 5.20
N PHE A 25 11.72 6.66 3.97
CA PHE A 25 13.14 6.58 3.60
C PHE A 25 13.58 7.69 2.67
N GLU A 26 12.74 8.71 2.47
CA GLU A 26 13.05 9.86 1.61
C GLU A 26 13.52 9.48 0.20
N ILE A 27 12.94 8.37 -0.34
CA ILE A 27 13.21 7.96 -1.73
C ILE A 27 12.62 8.97 -2.72
N LEU A 28 11.44 9.49 -2.39
CA LEU A 28 10.78 10.57 -3.13
C LEU A 28 10.95 11.85 -2.32
N VAL A 29 11.53 12.85 -2.92
CA VAL A 29 11.79 14.14 -2.27
C VAL A 29 11.26 15.29 -3.11
N GLN A 30 10.85 16.34 -2.43
CA GLN A 30 10.46 17.60 -3.03
C GLN A 30 11.21 18.73 -2.34
N GLU A 31 12.05 19.46 -3.07
CA GLU A 31 12.94 20.47 -2.51
C GLU A 31 12.15 21.63 -1.87
N GLN A 32 11.06 22.05 -2.53
CA GLN A 32 10.15 23.07 -2.05
C GLN A 32 8.73 22.82 -2.59
N PRO A 33 7.69 23.36 -1.96
CA PRO A 33 6.32 23.20 -2.44
C PRO A 33 6.16 23.57 -3.93
N GLY A 34 5.59 22.65 -4.72
CA GLY A 34 5.40 22.81 -6.16
C GLY A 34 6.62 22.46 -7.02
N ALA A 35 7.77 22.14 -6.44
CA ALA A 35 8.92 21.65 -7.18
C ALA A 35 8.64 20.23 -7.73
N PRO A 36 9.37 19.81 -8.78
CA PRO A 36 9.32 18.43 -9.24
C PRO A 36 9.65 17.44 -8.12
N ILE A 37 9.11 16.24 -8.21
CA ILE A 37 9.48 15.14 -7.31
C ILE A 37 10.74 14.48 -7.86
N GLU A 38 11.76 14.39 -7.03
CA GLU A 38 13.02 13.76 -7.34
C GLU A 38 13.11 12.38 -6.66
N LEU A 39 13.82 11.47 -7.31
CA LEU A 39 14.11 10.14 -6.77
C LEU A 39 15.53 10.13 -6.19
N LYS A 40 15.66 9.73 -4.93
CA LYS A 40 16.95 9.52 -4.27
C LYS A 40 17.03 8.09 -3.75
N HIS A 41 18.10 7.39 -4.11
CA HIS A 41 18.39 6.04 -3.60
C HIS A 41 17.22 5.04 -3.74
N PRO A 42 16.62 4.86 -4.94
CA PRO A 42 15.48 3.95 -5.13
C PRO A 42 15.77 2.51 -4.70
N GLU A 43 17.04 2.09 -4.70
CA GLU A 43 17.50 0.80 -4.21
C GLU A 43 17.22 0.57 -2.71
N SER A 44 17.06 1.65 -1.94
CA SER A 44 16.73 1.61 -0.51
C SER A 44 15.22 1.53 -0.23
N CYS A 45 14.40 1.40 -1.26
CA CYS A 45 12.95 1.34 -1.12
C CYS A 45 12.50 0.07 -0.38
N ILE A 46 11.75 0.24 0.72
CA ILE A 46 11.21 -0.86 1.53
C ILE A 46 9.94 -1.49 0.97
N ARG A 47 9.51 -1.10 -0.21
CA ARG A 47 8.36 -1.69 -0.91
C ARG A 47 7.03 -1.55 -0.16
N CYS A 48 6.80 -0.44 0.54
CA CYS A 48 5.60 -0.23 1.35
C CYS A 48 4.37 0.26 0.56
N GLY A 49 4.54 0.76 -0.68
CA GLY A 49 3.46 1.21 -1.55
C GLY A 49 2.79 2.53 -1.16
N HIS A 50 3.17 3.20 -0.07
CA HIS A 50 2.52 4.44 0.41
C HIS A 50 2.52 5.54 -0.65
N CYS A 51 3.60 5.70 -1.40
CA CYS A 51 3.71 6.73 -2.43
C CYS A 51 2.71 6.54 -3.57
N VAL A 52 2.46 5.29 -3.96
CA VAL A 52 1.44 4.94 -4.97
C VAL A 52 0.04 5.19 -4.41
N ALA A 53 -0.23 4.69 -3.19
CA ALA A 53 -1.54 4.78 -2.58
C ALA A 53 -2.01 6.23 -2.30
N VAL A 54 -1.08 7.15 -2.01
CA VAL A 54 -1.41 8.55 -1.66
C VAL A 54 -1.55 9.45 -2.88
N CYS A 55 -1.09 9.02 -4.06
CA CYS A 55 -1.05 9.86 -5.26
C CYS A 55 -2.45 10.11 -5.82
N PRO A 56 -2.95 11.36 -5.84
CA PRO A 56 -4.31 11.66 -6.30
C PRO A 56 -4.47 11.59 -7.82
N THR A 57 -3.38 11.50 -8.57
CA THR A 57 -3.36 11.46 -10.04
C THR A 57 -2.73 10.20 -10.60
N ASP A 58 -2.50 9.18 -9.74
CA ASP A 58 -1.85 7.92 -10.11
C ASP A 58 -0.52 8.10 -10.86
N SER A 59 0.20 9.18 -10.55
CA SER A 59 1.43 9.58 -11.24
C SER A 59 2.69 8.90 -10.72
N VAL A 60 2.61 8.18 -9.60
CA VAL A 60 3.73 7.39 -9.09
C VAL A 60 3.64 6.00 -9.67
N ILE A 61 4.49 5.69 -10.62
CA ILE A 61 4.58 4.38 -11.25
C ILE A 61 5.64 3.57 -10.51
N HIS A 62 5.24 2.42 -9.97
CA HIS A 62 6.13 1.54 -9.22
C HIS A 62 5.96 0.10 -9.71
N ASN A 63 7.03 -0.52 -10.13
CA ASN A 63 6.97 -1.85 -10.76
C ASN A 63 6.37 -2.97 -9.89
N LEU A 64 6.40 -2.82 -8.56
CA LEU A 64 5.80 -3.79 -7.63
C LEU A 64 4.32 -3.52 -7.32
N PHE A 65 3.81 -2.34 -7.67
CA PHE A 65 2.43 -1.91 -7.46
C PHE A 65 1.82 -1.44 -8.78
N PRO A 66 1.66 -2.35 -9.75
CA PRO A 66 1.03 -2.01 -11.04
C PRO A 66 -0.44 -1.63 -10.82
N ALA A 67 -0.99 -0.86 -11.74
CA ALA A 67 -2.33 -0.26 -11.61
C ALA A 67 -3.46 -1.29 -11.38
N ASP A 68 -3.32 -2.50 -11.90
CA ASP A 68 -4.26 -3.61 -11.71
C ASP A 68 -4.26 -4.20 -10.29
N LYS A 69 -3.24 -3.89 -9.49
CA LYS A 69 -3.12 -4.27 -8.08
C LYS A 69 -3.45 -3.14 -7.10
N VAL A 70 -3.75 -1.96 -7.61
CA VAL A 70 -4.11 -0.78 -6.80
C VAL A 70 -5.61 -0.57 -6.89
N HIS A 71 -6.32 -0.80 -5.77
CA HIS A 71 -7.76 -0.69 -5.71
C HIS A 71 -8.19 0.55 -4.92
N PRO A 72 -9.16 1.34 -5.42
CA PRO A 72 -9.73 2.44 -4.65
C PRO A 72 -10.46 1.91 -3.43
N ILE A 73 -10.36 2.64 -2.32
CA ILE A 73 -11.07 2.30 -1.09
C ILE A 73 -12.48 2.88 -1.16
N ASP A 74 -13.49 2.02 -1.06
CA ASP A 74 -14.87 2.45 -0.84
C ASP A 74 -15.10 2.71 0.65
N TYR A 75 -14.96 3.96 1.04
CA TYR A 75 -15.13 4.38 2.42
C TYR A 75 -16.55 4.16 2.97
N THR A 76 -17.56 3.94 2.10
CA THR A 76 -18.92 3.62 2.55
C THR A 76 -19.02 2.21 3.11
N GLN A 77 -18.10 1.33 2.75
CA GLN A 77 -18.02 -0.06 3.23
C GLN A 77 -17.10 -0.23 4.44
N MET A 78 -16.50 0.85 4.93
CA MET A 78 -15.65 0.76 6.12
C MET A 78 -16.47 0.32 7.33
N PRO A 79 -15.93 -0.61 8.15
CA PRO A 79 -16.60 -1.02 9.37
C PRO A 79 -16.72 0.14 10.36
N THR A 80 -17.80 0.14 11.14
CA THR A 80 -17.93 1.12 12.22
C THR A 80 -16.92 0.85 13.34
N PRO A 81 -16.61 1.85 14.18
CA PRO A 81 -15.75 1.64 15.34
C PRO A 81 -16.24 0.51 16.26
N GLU A 82 -17.56 0.37 16.42
CA GLU A 82 -18.17 -0.68 17.23
C GLU A 82 -17.96 -2.07 16.62
N GLN A 83 -18.05 -2.20 15.30
CA GLN A 83 -17.79 -3.46 14.58
C GLN A 83 -16.32 -3.88 14.72
N VAL A 84 -15.38 -2.93 14.58
CA VAL A 84 -13.95 -3.20 14.78
C VAL A 84 -13.68 -3.59 16.24
N LEU A 85 -14.26 -2.89 17.20
CA LEU A 85 -14.11 -3.19 18.62
C LEU A 85 -14.69 -4.57 18.99
N LEU A 86 -15.83 -4.94 18.40
CA LEU A 86 -16.42 -6.27 18.57
C LEU A 86 -15.48 -7.36 18.06
N LEU A 87 -14.90 -7.17 16.87
CA LEU A 87 -13.94 -8.11 16.28
C LEU A 87 -12.71 -8.29 17.19
N CYS A 88 -12.15 -7.18 17.70
CA CYS A 88 -11.01 -7.22 18.62
C CYS A 88 -11.35 -7.94 19.93
N ARG A 89 -12.54 -7.72 20.49
CA ARG A 89 -13.01 -8.38 21.73
C ARG A 89 -13.33 -9.84 21.54
N ALA A 90 -13.86 -10.23 20.39
CA ALA A 90 -14.23 -11.62 20.08
C ALA A 90 -13.03 -12.50 19.76
N ARG A 91 -11.93 -11.91 19.27
CA ARG A 91 -10.72 -12.65 18.89
C ARG A 91 -10.14 -13.43 20.06
N ARG A 92 -9.78 -14.67 19.81
CA ARG A 92 -9.08 -15.55 20.77
C ARG A 92 -7.92 -16.26 20.05
N SER A 93 -6.86 -16.56 20.81
CA SER A 93 -5.78 -17.43 20.36
C SER A 93 -6.24 -18.88 20.54
N ASN A 94 -7.09 -19.35 19.61
CA ASN A 94 -7.59 -20.71 19.64
C ASN A 94 -6.53 -21.69 19.11
N ARG A 95 -6.19 -22.69 19.91
CA ARG A 95 -5.23 -23.75 19.54
C ARG A 95 -5.90 -25.12 19.36
N ALA A 96 -7.21 -25.21 19.47
CA ALA A 96 -7.99 -26.39 19.15
C ALA A 96 -8.16 -26.53 17.63
N ILE A 97 -7.09 -26.97 16.98
CA ILE A 97 -7.05 -27.14 15.52
C ILE A 97 -7.75 -28.45 15.16
N THR A 98 -8.64 -28.38 14.19
CA THR A 98 -9.33 -29.55 13.63
C THR A 98 -8.63 -30.02 12.36
N SER A 99 -8.92 -31.28 11.96
CA SER A 99 -8.43 -31.83 10.69
C SER A 99 -9.23 -31.38 9.45
N ARG A 100 -10.26 -30.51 9.64
CA ARG A 100 -11.06 -30.01 8.53
C ARG A 100 -10.18 -29.13 7.62
N PRO A 101 -10.10 -29.43 6.32
CA PRO A 101 -9.30 -28.63 5.39
C PRO A 101 -9.90 -27.22 5.25
N VAL A 102 -9.04 -26.22 5.05
CA VAL A 102 -9.45 -24.86 4.71
C VAL A 102 -9.61 -24.80 3.19
N PRO A 103 -10.74 -24.28 2.68
CA PRO A 103 -10.92 -24.11 1.24
C PRO A 103 -9.82 -23.25 0.65
N PRO A 104 -9.29 -23.60 -0.55
CA PRO A 104 -8.24 -22.79 -1.21
C PRO A 104 -8.62 -21.31 -1.38
N GLU A 105 -9.88 -21.03 -1.71
CA GLU A 105 -10.39 -19.67 -1.91
C GLU A 105 -10.28 -18.83 -0.61
N THR A 106 -10.45 -19.46 0.54
CA THR A 106 -10.29 -18.77 1.84
C THR A 106 -8.81 -18.45 2.11
N LEU A 107 -7.90 -19.36 1.72
CA LEU A 107 -6.46 -19.11 1.84
C LEU A 107 -6.02 -17.97 0.92
N ASP A 108 -6.51 -17.94 -0.31
CA ASP A 108 -6.22 -16.89 -1.29
C ASP A 108 -6.69 -15.52 -0.77
N GLN A 109 -7.90 -15.42 -0.21
CA GLN A 109 -8.42 -14.20 0.42
C GLN A 109 -7.55 -13.70 1.58
N ILE A 110 -7.04 -14.62 2.42
CA ILE A 110 -6.15 -14.26 3.53
C ILE A 110 -4.81 -13.74 3.00
N LEU A 111 -4.26 -14.38 1.98
CA LEU A 111 -2.99 -13.98 1.36
C LEU A 111 -3.11 -12.63 0.64
N GLU A 112 -4.25 -12.36 0.01
CA GLU A 112 -4.51 -11.06 -0.64
C GLU A 112 -4.62 -9.93 0.39
N ALA A 113 -5.19 -10.20 1.56
CA ALA A 113 -5.32 -9.22 2.64
C ALA A 113 -4.00 -8.93 3.38
N ALA A 114 -3.00 -9.79 3.26
CA ALA A 114 -1.72 -9.67 3.97
C ALA A 114 -0.70 -8.82 3.20
#